data_cb58cd74cceedb7be88631fb4f7fa1a1
#
_entry.id   cb58cd74cceedb7be88631fb4f7fa1a1
#
_cell.length_a   1.000
_cell.length_b   1.000
_cell.length_c   1.000
_cell.angle_alpha   90.00
_cell.angle_beta   90.00
_cell.angle_gamma   90.00
#
_symmetry.space_group_name_H-M   'P 1'
#
loop_
_entity.id
_entity.type
_entity.pdbx_description
1 polymer ?
#
loop_
_entity_poly.entity_id
_entity_poly.type
_entity_poly.pdbx_seq_one_letter_code
_entity_poly.pdbx_strand_id
1 'polypeptide(L)'
;AKAPRMAFTMVTMVTEKLIDVSQTFLRLNPEDISNLLFTRIPEIAHAIASTLTLNKYPWAMDIAKNAIPTLPGPLLSELHESIVSRYLTGFVVFLQANVDRFVDLKELVVTEMSVDRSILCELFQKCGRAELKFLTDSGLFFGFLLGLIQMVVWMFYDNPWTLTIGGTIVGYLTNWMALKLIFEPIDPVYFCGFKLQGLFLQRQHEVSGEFSDHLAENVLTSEKIWNNVFTGRKRPEFDDMLETYTNDFVTKEGLERGLDSLGESTTDVQIIQSVSEELSKELTKHVEVLHEYTDKTLALKELMRERMELMTPKEFERVLHPIFEEDEMTLIISGAVLGAIAGFLQQIYTVATESTTTATTSSTAAKDEKE
;
A
#
# COMPACT_ATOMS: atom_id res chain seq x y z
N ALA A 1 12.44 -9.01 -8.99
CA ALA A 1 12.19 -8.07 -10.09
C ALA A 1 10.67 -7.80 -10.30
N LYS A 2 9.75 -8.70 -9.91
CA LYS A 2 8.30 -8.58 -10.12
C LYS A 2 7.61 -7.67 -9.08
N ALA A 3 7.90 -7.86 -7.78
CA ALA A 3 7.22 -7.14 -6.69
C ALA A 3 7.22 -5.59 -6.80
N PRO A 4 8.32 -4.91 -7.18
CA PRO A 4 8.29 -3.45 -7.32
C PRO A 4 7.37 -2.99 -8.46
N ARG A 5 7.25 -3.76 -9.55
CA ARG A 5 6.39 -3.42 -10.68
C ARG A 5 4.90 -3.58 -10.31
N MET A 6 4.56 -4.67 -9.62
CA MET A 6 3.21 -4.88 -9.08
C MET A 6 2.83 -3.77 -8.11
N ALA A 7 3.70 -3.48 -7.13
CA ALA A 7 3.51 -2.40 -6.19
C ALA A 7 3.30 -1.06 -6.91
N PHE A 8 4.11 -0.73 -7.90
CA PHE A 8 3.98 0.51 -8.65
C PHE A 8 2.65 0.61 -9.42
N THR A 9 2.23 -0.45 -10.12
CA THR A 9 0.97 -0.45 -10.87
C THR A 9 -0.22 -0.33 -9.92
N MET A 10 -0.24 -1.11 -8.85
CA MET A 10 -1.27 -1.07 -7.83
C MET A 10 -1.37 0.30 -7.17
N VAL A 11 -0.23 0.87 -6.78
CA VAL A 11 -0.16 2.17 -6.10
C VAL A 11 -0.63 3.29 -7.01
N THR A 12 -0.24 3.28 -8.28
CA THR A 12 -0.71 4.28 -9.24
C THR A 12 -2.23 4.28 -9.33
N MET A 13 -2.84 3.10 -9.37
CA MET A 13 -4.30 2.98 -9.37
C MET A 13 -4.93 3.43 -8.05
N VAL A 14 -4.37 3.03 -6.91
CA VAL A 14 -4.86 3.42 -5.58
C VAL A 14 -4.81 4.93 -5.39
N THR A 15 -3.68 5.56 -5.69
CA THR A 15 -3.49 7.00 -5.48
C THR A 15 -4.23 7.87 -6.49
N GLU A 16 -4.51 7.37 -7.69
CA GLU A 16 -5.28 8.12 -8.69
C GLU A 16 -6.80 7.95 -8.53
N LYS A 17 -7.25 6.82 -7.97
CA LYS A 17 -8.67 6.47 -7.89
C LYS A 17 -9.24 6.47 -6.47
N LEU A 18 -8.44 6.08 -5.47
CA LEU A 18 -8.95 5.89 -4.11
C LEU A 18 -8.67 7.08 -3.19
N ILE A 19 -7.49 7.70 -3.28
CA ILE A 19 -7.07 8.73 -2.34
C ILE A 19 -6.71 10.01 -3.09
N ASP A 20 -7.54 11.03 -2.92
CA ASP A 20 -7.19 12.41 -3.27
C ASP A 20 -6.48 13.02 -2.06
N VAL A 21 -5.16 13.19 -2.18
CA VAL A 21 -4.31 13.68 -1.09
C VAL A 21 -4.77 15.05 -0.60
N SER A 22 -5.05 15.97 -1.54
CA SER A 22 -5.45 17.33 -1.22
C SER A 22 -6.77 17.36 -0.47
N GLN A 23 -7.80 16.65 -0.94
CA GLN A 23 -9.09 16.59 -0.26
C GLN A 23 -9.00 15.87 1.10
N THR A 24 -8.15 14.88 1.20
CA THR A 24 -7.99 14.10 2.43
C THR A 24 -7.33 14.94 3.52
N PHE A 25 -6.28 15.67 3.21
CA PHE A 25 -5.60 16.56 4.17
C PHE A 25 -6.43 17.78 4.58
N LEU A 26 -7.39 18.22 3.76
CA LEU A 26 -8.34 19.27 4.14
C LEU A 26 -9.30 18.85 5.27
N ARG A 27 -9.40 17.57 5.60
CA ARG A 27 -10.17 17.08 6.76
C ARG A 27 -9.51 17.41 8.08
N LEU A 28 -8.20 17.62 8.09
CA LEU A 28 -7.47 18.00 9.30
C LEU A 28 -7.89 19.42 9.72
N ASN A 29 -8.28 19.59 10.99
CA ASN A 29 -8.59 20.89 11.51
C ASN A 29 -7.30 21.61 11.93
N PRO A 30 -7.00 22.79 11.35
CA PRO A 30 -5.78 23.54 11.69
C PRO A 30 -5.67 23.92 13.16
N GLU A 31 -6.80 24.21 13.82
CA GLU A 31 -6.82 24.57 15.24
C GLU A 31 -6.46 23.38 16.14
N ASP A 32 -7.00 22.18 15.82
CA ASP A 32 -6.72 20.97 16.60
C ASP A 32 -5.24 20.56 16.48
N ILE A 33 -4.67 20.62 15.28
CA ILE A 33 -3.24 20.36 15.06
C ILE A 33 -2.39 21.40 15.81
N SER A 34 -2.76 22.67 15.70
CA SER A 34 -2.08 23.75 16.41
C SER A 34 -2.08 23.51 17.92
N ASN A 35 -3.21 23.14 18.50
CA ASN A 35 -3.33 22.84 19.92
C ASN A 35 -2.49 21.64 20.36
N LEU A 36 -2.44 20.59 19.55
CA LEU A 36 -1.59 19.41 19.80
C LEU A 36 -0.10 19.76 19.77
N LEU A 37 0.35 20.48 18.75
CA LEU A 37 1.74 20.93 18.63
C LEU A 37 2.11 21.97 19.70
N PHE A 38 1.16 22.81 20.11
CA PHE A 38 1.39 23.83 21.13
C PHE A 38 1.91 23.24 22.44
N THR A 39 1.51 22.03 22.79
CA THR A 39 2.00 21.33 23.99
C THR A 39 3.51 21.08 23.95
N ARG A 40 4.11 21.01 22.76
CA ARG A 40 5.54 20.76 22.52
C ARG A 40 6.36 22.02 22.23
N ILE A 41 5.69 23.16 22.08
CA ILE A 41 6.36 24.44 21.77
C ILE A 41 7.46 24.80 22.77
N PRO A 42 7.30 24.63 24.11
CA PRO A 42 8.40 24.95 25.03
C PRO A 42 9.68 24.15 24.75
N GLU A 43 9.55 22.88 24.42
CA GLU A 43 10.65 21.98 24.11
C GLU A 43 11.32 22.40 22.78
N ILE A 44 10.51 22.63 21.75
CA ILE A 44 10.97 23.08 20.42
C ILE A 44 11.66 24.44 20.52
N ALA A 45 11.04 25.40 21.19
CA ALA A 45 11.62 26.74 21.38
C ALA A 45 12.95 26.71 22.13
N HIS A 46 13.05 25.88 23.17
CA HIS A 46 14.30 25.69 23.91
C HIS A 46 15.40 25.08 23.02
N ALA A 47 15.08 24.08 22.23
CA ALA A 47 16.03 23.45 21.30
C ALA A 47 16.53 24.45 20.25
N ILE A 48 15.62 25.19 19.61
CA ILE A 48 15.94 26.26 18.65
C ILE A 48 16.85 27.32 19.30
N ALA A 49 16.43 27.85 20.47
CA ALA A 49 17.21 28.87 21.17
C ALA A 49 18.61 28.38 21.56
N SER A 50 18.72 27.15 22.04
CA SER A 50 20.02 26.57 22.41
C SER A 50 20.95 26.41 21.21
N THR A 51 20.43 25.93 20.09
CA THR A 51 21.22 25.74 18.84
C THR A 51 21.68 27.08 18.26
N LEU A 52 20.78 28.07 18.22
CA LEU A 52 21.11 29.40 17.71
C LEU A 52 22.14 30.12 18.59
N THR A 53 21.99 30.06 19.91
CA THR A 53 22.89 30.78 20.84
C THR A 53 24.24 30.13 20.98
N LEU A 54 24.33 28.79 21.00
CA LEU A 54 25.59 28.09 21.19
C LEU A 54 26.45 28.02 19.93
N ASN A 55 25.84 27.89 18.76
CA ASN A 55 26.54 27.56 17.54
C ASN A 55 26.70 28.70 16.52
N LYS A 56 25.77 29.66 16.45
CA LYS A 56 25.78 30.67 15.39
C LYS A 56 25.64 32.12 15.86
N TYR A 57 24.84 32.39 16.90
CA TYR A 57 24.50 33.76 17.30
C TYR A 57 24.57 33.99 18.82
N PRO A 58 25.83 34.11 19.38
CA PRO A 58 26.01 34.31 20.84
C PRO A 58 25.29 35.55 21.38
N TRP A 59 25.11 36.59 20.57
CA TRP A 59 24.40 37.81 20.90
C TRP A 59 22.90 37.64 21.14
N ALA A 60 22.28 36.62 20.51
CA ALA A 60 20.84 36.30 20.74
C ALA A 60 20.56 35.94 22.20
N MET A 61 21.54 35.39 22.93
CA MET A 61 21.44 35.12 24.34
C MET A 61 21.42 36.41 25.18
N ASP A 62 22.15 37.45 24.77
CA ASP A 62 22.17 38.72 25.45
C ASP A 62 20.87 39.49 25.27
N ILE A 63 20.25 39.36 24.10
CA ILE A 63 18.91 39.91 23.84
C ILE A 63 17.84 39.17 24.63
N ALA A 64 17.84 37.81 24.60
CA ALA A 64 16.93 37.01 25.38
C ALA A 64 17.01 37.34 26.88
N LYS A 65 18.22 37.59 27.38
CA LYS A 65 18.43 37.99 28.79
C LYS A 65 18.04 39.41 29.09
N ASN A 66 18.20 40.34 28.18
CA ASN A 66 18.03 41.77 28.43
C ASN A 66 16.68 42.37 27.98
N ALA A 67 16.09 41.84 26.90
CA ALA A 67 14.83 42.34 26.34
C ALA A 67 13.58 41.67 26.94
N ILE A 68 13.66 40.39 27.27
CA ILE A 68 12.53 39.60 27.80
C ILE A 68 12.13 40.06 29.24
N PRO A 69 13.06 40.41 30.14
CA PRO A 69 12.70 40.81 31.52
C PRO A 69 11.95 42.13 31.65
N THR A 70 11.89 42.92 30.57
CA THR A 70 11.25 44.28 30.64
C THR A 70 9.75 44.27 30.40
N LEU A 71 9.17 43.17 29.93
CA LEU A 71 7.73 43.01 29.74
C LEU A 71 7.09 42.31 30.96
N PRO A 72 5.90 42.76 31.41
CA PRO A 72 5.17 42.05 32.46
C PRO A 72 4.89 40.61 32.07
N GLY A 73 5.26 39.64 32.92
CA GLY A 73 5.19 38.19 32.62
C GLY A 73 3.85 37.71 32.06
N PRO A 74 2.69 38.17 32.57
CA PRO A 74 1.38 37.80 32.01
C PRO A 74 1.16 38.28 30.57
N LEU A 75 1.63 39.49 30.24
CA LEU A 75 1.48 40.04 28.88
C LEU A 75 2.41 39.33 27.86
N LEU A 76 3.58 38.96 28.32
CA LEU A 76 4.54 38.22 27.48
C LEU A 76 4.02 36.81 27.16
N SER A 77 3.44 36.11 28.12
CA SER A 77 2.85 34.80 27.90
C SER A 77 1.65 34.85 26.97
N GLU A 78 0.77 35.86 27.13
CA GLU A 78 -0.42 36.03 26.30
C GLU A 78 -0.08 36.40 24.85
N LEU A 79 0.90 37.28 24.66
CA LEU A 79 1.43 37.61 23.32
C LEU A 79 2.12 36.41 22.65
N HIS A 80 2.94 35.69 23.42
CA HIS A 80 3.64 34.50 22.91
C HIS A 80 2.65 33.42 22.51
N GLU A 81 1.67 33.10 23.32
CA GLU A 81 0.61 32.15 23.04
C GLU A 81 -0.18 32.55 21.78
N SER A 82 -0.59 33.79 21.67
CA SER A 82 -1.33 34.31 20.50
C SER A 82 -0.52 34.27 19.22
N ILE A 83 0.76 34.64 19.22
CA ILE A 83 1.62 34.62 18.01
C ILE A 83 1.92 33.21 17.59
N VAL A 84 2.29 32.35 18.52
CA VAL A 84 2.63 30.93 18.22
C VAL A 84 1.41 30.18 17.72
N SER A 85 0.24 30.37 18.35
CA SER A 85 -0.99 29.74 17.88
C SER A 85 -1.35 30.18 16.45
N ARG A 86 -1.22 31.49 16.13
CA ARG A 86 -1.44 31.99 14.78
C ARG A 86 -0.43 31.44 13.77
N TYR A 87 0.84 31.34 14.17
CA TYR A 87 1.87 30.72 13.32
C TYR A 87 1.53 29.28 13.00
N LEU A 88 1.24 28.45 14.03
CA LEU A 88 0.94 27.04 13.83
C LEU A 88 -0.34 26.83 13.01
N THR A 89 -1.43 27.52 13.35
CA THR A 89 -2.70 27.41 12.61
C THR A 89 -2.52 27.85 11.15
N GLY A 90 -1.86 28.97 10.93
CA GLY A 90 -1.57 29.45 9.57
C GLY A 90 -0.62 28.51 8.80
N PHE A 91 0.36 27.90 9.49
CA PHE A 91 1.26 26.93 8.88
C PHE A 91 0.50 25.69 8.42
N VAL A 92 -0.41 25.16 9.22
CA VAL A 92 -1.26 24.01 8.83
C VAL A 92 -2.12 24.35 7.61
N VAL A 93 -2.74 25.53 7.58
CA VAL A 93 -3.50 25.99 6.40
C VAL A 93 -2.60 26.09 5.16
N PHE A 94 -1.40 26.61 5.32
CA PHE A 94 -0.42 26.70 4.24
C PHE A 94 0.02 25.31 3.75
N LEU A 95 0.24 24.35 4.66
CA LEU A 95 0.53 22.97 4.30
C LEU A 95 -0.63 22.32 3.53
N GLN A 96 -1.86 22.51 3.99
CA GLN A 96 -3.04 21.98 3.29
C GLN A 96 -3.17 22.50 1.86
N ALA A 97 -2.87 23.78 1.65
CA ALA A 97 -2.91 24.39 0.32
C ALA A 97 -1.80 23.88 -0.62
N ASN A 98 -0.74 23.29 -0.09
CA ASN A 98 0.44 22.88 -0.85
C ASN A 98 0.78 21.39 -0.68
N VAL A 99 -0.13 20.58 -0.16
CA VAL A 99 0.14 19.18 0.24
C VAL A 99 0.73 18.32 -0.87
N ASP A 100 0.34 18.53 -2.12
CA ASP A 100 0.83 17.78 -3.29
C ASP A 100 2.33 18.01 -3.56
N ARG A 101 2.92 19.07 -3.02
CA ARG A 101 4.34 19.38 -3.20
C ARG A 101 5.23 18.52 -2.30
N PHE A 102 4.79 18.16 -1.09
CA PHE A 102 5.63 17.49 -0.10
C PHE A 102 5.13 16.08 0.29
N VAL A 103 3.87 15.72 0.03
CA VAL A 103 3.38 14.36 0.23
C VAL A 103 3.48 13.56 -1.05
N ASP A 104 4.11 12.40 -1.00
CA ASP A 104 4.17 11.43 -2.09
C ASP A 104 3.72 10.05 -1.62
N LEU A 105 2.39 9.85 -1.66
CA LEU A 105 1.82 8.55 -1.28
C LEU A 105 2.26 7.42 -2.22
N LYS A 106 2.60 7.74 -3.49
CA LYS A 106 3.10 6.73 -4.43
C LYS A 106 4.46 6.21 -3.97
N GLU A 107 5.37 7.12 -3.65
CA GLU A 107 6.68 6.75 -3.14
C GLU A 107 6.57 5.99 -1.82
N LEU A 108 5.74 6.47 -0.90
CA LEU A 108 5.51 5.81 0.38
C LEU A 108 5.10 4.35 0.20
N VAL A 109 4.04 4.09 -0.56
CA VAL A 109 3.50 2.73 -0.73
C VAL A 109 4.48 1.83 -1.48
N VAL A 110 5.13 2.33 -2.54
CA VAL A 110 6.16 1.56 -3.28
C VAL A 110 7.34 1.20 -2.38
N THR A 111 7.80 2.15 -1.57
CA THR A 111 8.93 1.94 -0.66
C THR A 111 8.58 0.91 0.41
N GLU A 112 7.46 1.07 1.10
CA GLU A 112 7.02 0.15 2.16
C GLU A 112 6.83 -1.28 1.62
N MET A 113 6.15 -1.44 0.50
CA MET A 113 5.94 -2.76 -0.13
C MET A 113 7.20 -3.36 -0.76
N SER A 114 8.20 -2.55 -1.06
CA SER A 114 9.49 -3.03 -1.58
C SER A 114 10.42 -3.49 -0.46
N VAL A 115 10.39 -2.80 0.67
CA VAL A 115 11.16 -3.13 1.88
C VAL A 115 10.59 -4.39 2.52
N ASP A 116 9.28 -4.43 2.74
CA ASP A 116 8.61 -5.59 3.30
C ASP A 116 7.66 -6.25 2.29
N ARG A 117 8.16 -7.31 1.66
CA ARG A 117 7.38 -8.10 0.70
C ARG A 117 6.27 -8.92 1.35
N SER A 118 6.29 -9.11 2.68
CA SER A 118 5.25 -9.86 3.37
C SER A 118 3.92 -9.12 3.29
N ILE A 119 3.93 -7.79 3.31
CA ILE A 119 2.74 -6.93 3.17
C ILE A 119 1.96 -7.29 1.90
N LEU A 120 2.67 -7.41 0.76
CA LEU A 120 2.05 -7.75 -0.51
C LEU A 120 1.52 -9.19 -0.52
N CYS A 121 2.28 -10.14 0.04
CA CYS A 121 1.86 -11.53 0.13
C CYS A 121 0.64 -11.70 1.05
N GLU A 122 0.61 -11.02 2.17
CA GLU A 122 -0.52 -11.05 3.10
C GLU A 122 -1.77 -10.40 2.49
N LEU A 123 -1.60 -9.29 1.77
CA LEU A 123 -2.69 -8.65 1.03
C LEU A 123 -3.30 -9.63 0.03
N PHE A 124 -2.47 -10.30 -0.77
CA PHE A 124 -2.90 -11.32 -1.72
C PHE A 124 -3.65 -12.47 -1.04
N GLN A 125 -3.10 -12.99 0.07
CA GLN A 125 -3.72 -14.09 0.80
C GLN A 125 -5.05 -13.70 1.47
N LYS A 126 -5.17 -12.49 2.00
CA LYS A 126 -6.40 -12.00 2.64
C LYS A 126 -7.47 -11.76 1.58
N CYS A 127 -7.19 -10.93 0.59
CA CYS A 127 -8.15 -10.58 -0.46
C CYS A 127 -8.54 -11.78 -1.33
N GLY A 128 -7.59 -12.69 -1.62
CA GLY A 128 -7.77 -13.83 -2.52
C GLY A 128 -8.09 -15.16 -1.84
N ARG A 129 -8.33 -15.19 -0.52
CA ARG A 129 -8.54 -16.44 0.22
C ARG A 129 -9.63 -17.34 -0.35
N ALA A 130 -10.79 -16.78 -0.69
CA ALA A 130 -11.89 -17.56 -1.23
C ALA A 130 -11.63 -18.03 -2.67
N GLU A 131 -10.95 -17.20 -3.45
CA GLU A 131 -10.55 -17.51 -4.83
C GLU A 131 -9.51 -18.63 -4.86
N LEU A 132 -8.52 -18.59 -3.97
CA LEU A 132 -7.53 -19.66 -3.83
C LEU A 132 -8.19 -20.97 -3.37
N LYS A 133 -9.17 -20.90 -2.48
CA LYS A 133 -9.96 -22.06 -2.08
C LYS A 133 -10.78 -22.59 -3.25
N PHE A 134 -11.47 -21.71 -3.98
CA PHE A 134 -12.22 -22.09 -5.18
C PHE A 134 -11.31 -22.73 -6.24
N LEU A 135 -10.12 -22.22 -6.45
CA LEU A 135 -9.14 -22.80 -7.38
C LEU A 135 -8.82 -24.27 -7.00
N THR A 136 -8.66 -24.54 -5.70
CA THR A 136 -8.42 -25.90 -5.20
C THR A 136 -9.63 -26.81 -5.37
N ASP A 137 -10.80 -26.33 -4.95
CA ASP A 137 -12.05 -27.13 -4.98
C ASP A 137 -12.53 -27.37 -6.43
N SER A 138 -12.43 -26.36 -7.31
CA SER A 138 -12.78 -26.47 -8.72
C SER A 138 -11.82 -27.39 -9.48
N GLY A 139 -10.55 -27.47 -9.06
CA GLY A 139 -9.57 -28.40 -9.60
C GLY A 139 -10.05 -29.86 -9.52
N LEU A 140 -10.66 -30.25 -8.41
CA LEU A 140 -11.25 -31.60 -8.28
C LEU A 140 -12.42 -31.81 -9.26
N PHE A 141 -13.34 -30.83 -9.33
CA PHE A 141 -14.52 -30.94 -10.18
C PHE A 141 -14.17 -30.94 -11.68
N PHE A 142 -13.41 -29.95 -12.13
CA PHE A 142 -13.02 -29.87 -13.54
C PHE A 142 -12.03 -30.97 -13.93
N GLY A 143 -11.13 -31.33 -13.03
CA GLY A 143 -10.19 -32.44 -13.23
C GLY A 143 -10.94 -33.77 -13.40
N PHE A 144 -11.99 -34.03 -12.60
CA PHE A 144 -12.83 -35.22 -12.75
C PHE A 144 -13.59 -35.20 -14.10
N LEU A 145 -14.22 -34.09 -14.45
CA LEU A 145 -14.99 -33.95 -15.69
C LEU A 145 -14.09 -34.14 -16.94
N LEU A 146 -12.96 -33.46 -16.97
CA LEU A 146 -11.99 -33.57 -18.07
C LEU A 146 -11.31 -34.94 -18.08
N GLY A 147 -11.10 -35.57 -16.92
CA GLY A 147 -10.61 -36.94 -16.79
C GLY A 147 -11.57 -37.98 -17.38
N LEU A 148 -12.89 -37.78 -17.22
CA LEU A 148 -13.88 -38.64 -17.91
C LEU A 148 -13.78 -38.51 -19.42
N ILE A 149 -13.60 -37.30 -19.94
CA ILE A 149 -13.39 -37.09 -21.39
C ILE A 149 -12.11 -37.79 -21.85
N GLN A 150 -11.03 -37.66 -21.07
CA GLN A 150 -9.77 -38.36 -21.39
C GLN A 150 -9.93 -39.86 -21.36
N MET A 151 -10.69 -40.42 -20.44
CA MET A 151 -10.99 -41.86 -20.36
C MET A 151 -11.72 -42.32 -21.64
N VAL A 152 -12.68 -41.56 -22.15
CA VAL A 152 -13.38 -41.87 -23.40
C VAL A 152 -12.42 -41.82 -24.58
N VAL A 153 -11.53 -40.82 -24.66
CA VAL A 153 -10.52 -40.72 -25.71
C VAL A 153 -9.58 -41.92 -25.68
N TRP A 154 -9.16 -42.32 -24.47
CA TRP A 154 -8.26 -43.50 -24.31
C TRP A 154 -8.94 -44.80 -24.75
N MET A 155 -10.24 -44.96 -24.60
CA MET A 155 -11.00 -46.13 -25.07
C MET A 155 -10.92 -46.31 -26.59
N PHE A 156 -10.75 -45.22 -27.36
CA PHE A 156 -10.63 -45.27 -28.85
C PHE A 156 -9.18 -45.23 -29.34
N TYR A 157 -8.24 -44.74 -28.50
CA TYR A 157 -6.85 -44.55 -28.89
C TYR A 157 -5.92 -45.01 -27.76
N ASP A 158 -5.62 -46.30 -27.79
CA ASP A 158 -4.83 -46.99 -26.79
C ASP A 158 -3.32 -46.80 -26.99
N ASN A 159 -2.84 -45.60 -26.65
CA ASN A 159 -1.42 -45.26 -26.66
C ASN A 159 -1.02 -44.73 -25.29
N PRO A 160 -0.02 -45.34 -24.61
CA PRO A 160 0.39 -44.92 -23.28
C PRO A 160 0.74 -43.42 -23.15
N TRP A 161 1.27 -42.81 -24.20
CA TRP A 161 1.60 -41.38 -24.22
C TRP A 161 0.38 -40.43 -24.14
N THR A 162 -0.82 -40.95 -24.48
CA THR A 162 -2.06 -40.17 -24.35
C THR A 162 -2.34 -39.79 -22.89
N LEU A 163 -1.90 -40.60 -21.93
CA LEU A 163 -2.10 -40.32 -20.47
C LEU A 163 -1.25 -39.12 -20.04
N THR A 164 0.01 -39.07 -20.48
CA THR A 164 0.89 -37.92 -20.11
C THR A 164 0.46 -36.63 -20.81
N ILE A 165 0.18 -36.70 -22.12
CA ILE A 165 -0.25 -35.52 -22.90
C ILE A 165 -1.63 -35.05 -22.42
N GLY A 166 -2.56 -35.98 -22.24
CA GLY A 166 -3.91 -35.69 -21.75
C GLY A 166 -3.87 -35.08 -20.33
N GLY A 167 -3.09 -35.65 -19.42
CA GLY A 167 -2.88 -35.10 -18.08
C GLY A 167 -2.35 -33.67 -18.11
N THR A 168 -1.39 -33.38 -19.00
CA THR A 168 -0.87 -32.01 -19.19
C THR A 168 -1.96 -31.06 -19.64
N ILE A 169 -2.76 -31.44 -20.63
CA ILE A 169 -3.87 -30.63 -21.17
C ILE A 169 -4.94 -30.43 -20.11
N VAL A 170 -5.33 -31.48 -19.38
CA VAL A 170 -6.33 -31.41 -18.31
C VAL A 170 -5.86 -30.47 -17.20
N GLY A 171 -4.62 -30.59 -16.75
CA GLY A 171 -4.07 -29.73 -15.72
C GLY A 171 -4.00 -28.25 -16.14
N TYR A 172 -3.61 -28.00 -17.40
CA TYR A 172 -3.63 -26.66 -17.98
C TYR A 172 -5.05 -26.07 -18.04
N LEU A 173 -5.99 -26.80 -18.65
CA LEU A 173 -7.36 -26.34 -18.84
C LEU A 173 -8.11 -26.14 -17.52
N THR A 174 -7.90 -27.00 -16.55
CA THR A 174 -8.54 -26.91 -15.23
C THR A 174 -8.17 -25.59 -14.55
N ASN A 175 -6.89 -25.26 -14.46
CA ASN A 175 -6.45 -24.03 -13.84
C ASN A 175 -6.85 -22.80 -14.65
N TRP A 176 -6.73 -22.85 -15.98
CA TRP A 176 -7.17 -21.77 -16.85
C TRP A 176 -8.68 -21.48 -16.72
N MET A 177 -9.52 -22.51 -16.70
CA MET A 177 -10.96 -22.36 -16.52
C MET A 177 -11.31 -21.79 -15.14
N ALA A 178 -10.65 -22.28 -14.09
CA ALA A 178 -10.86 -21.80 -12.73
C ALA A 178 -10.52 -20.31 -12.58
N LEU A 179 -9.36 -19.89 -13.09
CA LEU A 179 -8.95 -18.49 -13.08
C LEU A 179 -9.92 -17.62 -13.88
N LYS A 180 -10.36 -18.11 -15.03
CA LYS A 180 -11.32 -17.38 -15.85
C LYS A 180 -12.66 -17.18 -15.15
N LEU A 181 -13.14 -18.17 -14.40
CA LEU A 181 -14.38 -18.05 -13.60
C LEU A 181 -14.24 -17.13 -12.38
N ILE A 182 -13.02 -16.94 -11.89
CA ILE A 182 -12.76 -15.99 -10.78
C ILE A 182 -12.97 -14.55 -11.25
N PHE A 183 -12.47 -14.18 -12.44
CA PHE A 183 -12.46 -12.80 -12.92
C PHE A 183 -13.50 -12.49 -14.00
N GLU A 184 -13.98 -13.49 -14.73
CA GLU A 184 -14.95 -13.31 -15.83
C GLU A 184 -16.29 -14.03 -15.56
N PRO A 185 -17.42 -13.53 -16.08
CA PRO A 185 -17.56 -12.26 -16.78
C PRO A 185 -17.51 -11.05 -15.85
N ILE A 186 -16.94 -9.92 -16.32
CA ILE A 186 -16.84 -8.69 -15.52
C ILE A 186 -18.24 -8.12 -15.26
N ASP A 187 -19.03 -7.96 -16.32
CA ASP A 187 -20.41 -7.51 -16.21
C ASP A 187 -21.33 -8.69 -15.89
N PRO A 188 -22.31 -8.53 -15.00
CA PRO A 188 -23.21 -9.60 -14.63
C PRO A 188 -24.05 -10.05 -15.83
N VAL A 189 -23.94 -11.32 -16.19
CA VAL A 189 -24.75 -11.98 -17.22
C VAL A 189 -25.82 -12.84 -16.55
N TYR A 190 -27.07 -12.66 -16.94
CA TYR A 190 -28.17 -13.47 -16.43
C TYR A 190 -28.43 -14.63 -17.37
N PHE A 191 -28.17 -15.85 -16.90
CA PHE A 191 -28.44 -17.09 -17.64
C PHE A 191 -29.40 -17.98 -16.83
N CYS A 192 -30.53 -18.35 -17.42
CA CYS A 192 -31.58 -19.15 -16.76
C CYS A 192 -31.98 -18.67 -15.36
N GLY A 193 -31.99 -17.34 -15.11
CA GLY A 193 -32.33 -16.77 -13.82
C GLY A 193 -31.19 -16.72 -12.80
N PHE A 194 -30.02 -17.25 -13.13
CA PHE A 194 -28.83 -17.17 -12.30
C PHE A 194 -27.95 -15.99 -12.77
N LYS A 195 -27.48 -15.21 -11.80
CA LYS A 195 -26.49 -14.14 -12.04
C LYS A 195 -25.09 -14.77 -12.16
N LEU A 196 -24.54 -14.78 -13.37
CA LEU A 196 -23.16 -15.17 -13.62
C LEU A 196 -22.30 -13.93 -13.66
N GLN A 197 -21.33 -13.87 -12.76
CA GLN A 197 -20.33 -12.81 -12.67
C GLN A 197 -19.07 -13.43 -12.04
N GLY A 198 -17.89 -12.93 -12.35
CA GLY A 198 -16.66 -13.40 -11.74
C GLY A 198 -16.74 -13.45 -10.21
N LEU A 199 -16.29 -14.54 -9.61
CA LEU A 199 -16.45 -14.79 -8.17
C LEU A 199 -15.80 -13.67 -7.33
N PHE A 200 -14.67 -13.17 -7.77
CA PHE A 200 -13.97 -12.05 -7.15
C PHE A 200 -14.83 -10.78 -7.14
N LEU A 201 -15.51 -10.50 -8.25
CA LEU A 201 -16.36 -9.32 -8.39
C LEU A 201 -17.65 -9.41 -7.57
N GLN A 202 -18.15 -10.62 -7.30
CA GLN A 202 -19.30 -10.82 -6.42
C GLN A 202 -18.99 -10.48 -4.95
N ARG A 203 -17.71 -10.55 -4.56
CA ARG A 203 -17.23 -10.26 -3.21
C ARG A 203 -16.65 -8.85 -3.06
N GLN A 204 -16.96 -7.94 -3.99
CA GLN A 204 -16.41 -6.57 -4.00
C GLN A 204 -16.45 -5.90 -2.62
N HIS A 205 -17.56 -5.98 -1.90
CA HIS A 205 -17.74 -5.39 -0.58
C HIS A 205 -16.77 -5.98 0.47
N GLU A 206 -16.61 -7.30 0.49
CA GLU A 206 -15.73 -8.00 1.43
C GLU A 206 -14.25 -7.71 1.11
N VAL A 207 -13.89 -7.84 -0.16
CA VAL A 207 -12.50 -7.58 -0.63
C VAL A 207 -12.12 -6.10 -0.43
N SER A 208 -13.05 -5.17 -0.66
CA SER A 208 -12.81 -3.74 -0.38
C SER A 208 -12.49 -3.49 1.09
N GLY A 209 -13.17 -4.18 2.00
CA GLY A 209 -12.88 -4.14 3.43
C GLY A 209 -11.49 -4.67 3.75
N GLU A 210 -11.19 -5.92 3.35
CA GLU A 210 -9.91 -6.57 3.62
C GLU A 210 -8.72 -5.80 3.04
N PHE A 211 -8.88 -5.27 1.82
CA PHE A 211 -7.86 -4.45 1.15
C PHE A 211 -7.59 -3.15 1.91
N SER A 212 -8.67 -2.42 2.23
CA SER A 212 -8.56 -1.13 2.92
C SER A 212 -8.00 -1.27 4.33
N ASP A 213 -8.42 -2.30 5.06
CA ASP A 213 -7.90 -2.63 6.39
C ASP A 213 -6.40 -2.90 6.33
N HIS A 214 -5.98 -3.77 5.42
CA HIS A 214 -4.58 -4.15 5.32
C HIS A 214 -3.67 -2.98 4.90
N LEU A 215 -4.11 -2.15 3.94
CA LEU A 215 -3.34 -0.99 3.50
C LEU A 215 -3.25 0.08 4.60
N ALA A 216 -4.35 0.40 5.25
CA ALA A 216 -4.37 1.42 6.29
C ALA A 216 -3.54 1.01 7.51
N GLU A 217 -3.59 -0.26 7.92
CA GLU A 217 -2.88 -0.74 9.10
C GLU A 217 -1.37 -0.97 8.87
N ASN A 218 -0.95 -1.30 7.64
CA ASN A 218 0.44 -1.69 7.40
C ASN A 218 1.24 -0.71 6.53
N VAL A 219 0.57 0.15 5.75
CA VAL A 219 1.26 1.00 4.77
C VAL A 219 0.93 2.48 4.96
N LEU A 220 -0.34 2.82 5.13
CA LEU A 220 -0.82 4.20 5.15
C LEU A 220 -1.13 4.68 6.58
N THR A 221 -0.31 4.29 7.54
CA THR A 221 -0.40 4.83 8.90
C THR A 221 0.10 6.27 8.94
N SER A 222 -0.44 7.08 9.84
CA SER A 222 0.01 8.46 10.03
C SER A 222 1.49 8.55 10.34
N GLU A 223 2.03 7.61 11.13
CA GLU A 223 3.46 7.52 11.41
C GLU A 223 4.29 7.44 10.12
N LYS A 224 3.93 6.53 9.20
CA LYS A 224 4.63 6.34 7.93
C LYS A 224 4.45 7.54 6.99
N ILE A 225 3.25 8.13 6.96
CA ILE A 225 2.98 9.33 6.16
C ILE A 225 3.87 10.49 6.61
N TRP A 226 3.87 10.79 7.91
CA TRP A 226 4.70 11.87 8.45
C TRP A 226 6.19 11.56 8.33
N ASN A 227 6.59 10.31 8.55
CA ASN A 227 7.98 9.91 8.34
C ASN A 227 8.41 10.10 6.88
N ASN A 228 7.56 9.78 5.91
CA ASN A 228 7.84 10.04 4.49
C ASN A 228 7.99 11.55 4.19
N VAL A 229 7.18 12.40 4.81
CA VAL A 229 7.31 13.87 4.68
C VAL A 229 8.68 14.34 5.19
N PHE A 230 9.11 13.86 6.34
CA PHE A 230 10.35 14.34 6.98
C PHE A 230 11.63 13.64 6.55
N THR A 231 11.55 12.43 5.97
CA THR A 231 12.74 11.65 5.58
C THR A 231 12.72 11.20 4.12
N GLY A 232 11.59 11.37 3.43
CA GLY A 232 11.39 10.98 2.04
C GLY A 232 12.09 11.92 1.06
N ARG A 233 11.92 11.61 -0.23
CA ARG A 233 12.57 12.35 -1.32
C ARG A 233 12.11 13.80 -1.43
N LYS A 234 10.87 14.09 -1.01
CA LYS A 234 10.28 15.44 -1.04
C LYS A 234 10.55 16.28 0.21
N ARG A 235 11.44 15.82 1.10
CA ARG A 235 11.84 16.62 2.26
C ARG A 235 12.38 18.01 1.91
N PRO A 236 13.24 18.18 0.88
CA PRO A 236 13.74 19.51 0.53
C PRO A 236 12.62 20.49 0.17
N GLU A 237 11.55 20.01 -0.48
CA GLU A 237 10.38 20.83 -0.79
C GLU A 237 9.61 21.23 0.46
N PHE A 238 9.52 20.35 1.46
CA PHE A 238 8.93 20.67 2.76
C PHE A 238 9.76 21.72 3.51
N ASP A 239 11.07 21.56 3.56
CA ASP A 239 11.99 22.51 4.21
C ASP A 239 11.92 23.90 3.53
N ASP A 240 11.91 23.98 2.20
CA ASP A 240 11.72 25.22 1.42
C ASP A 240 10.38 25.89 1.72
N MET A 241 9.32 25.11 1.82
CA MET A 241 7.99 25.61 2.17
C MET A 241 7.93 26.15 3.62
N LEU A 242 8.57 25.48 4.56
CA LEU A 242 8.65 25.91 5.95
C LEU A 242 9.42 27.23 6.05
N GLU A 243 10.56 27.35 5.35
CA GLU A 243 11.33 28.59 5.27
C GLU A 243 10.53 29.74 4.67
N THR A 244 9.89 29.48 3.52
CA THR A 244 9.04 30.47 2.84
C THR A 244 7.92 30.97 3.74
N TYR A 245 7.21 30.04 4.39
CA TYR A 245 6.11 30.41 5.29
C TYR A 245 6.60 31.18 6.52
N THR A 246 7.71 30.76 7.13
CA THR A 246 8.30 31.43 8.29
C THR A 246 8.70 32.87 7.94
N ASN A 247 9.35 33.07 6.79
CA ASN A 247 9.73 34.38 6.29
C ASN A 247 8.52 35.29 6.06
N ASP A 248 7.51 34.78 5.36
CA ASP A 248 6.27 35.51 5.12
C ASP A 248 5.53 35.90 6.41
N PHE A 249 5.52 34.99 7.39
CA PHE A 249 4.89 35.23 8.69
C PHE A 249 5.62 36.33 9.46
N VAL A 250 6.95 36.26 9.54
CA VAL A 250 7.79 37.27 10.21
C VAL A 250 7.58 38.64 9.59
N THR A 251 7.57 38.72 8.25
CA THR A 251 7.34 39.96 7.50
C THR A 251 5.94 40.54 7.77
N LYS A 252 4.90 39.72 7.68
CA LYS A 252 3.50 40.15 7.87
C LYS A 252 3.20 40.60 9.28
N GLU A 253 3.73 39.93 10.27
CA GLU A 253 3.53 40.32 11.69
C GLU A 253 4.36 41.54 12.09
N GLY A 254 5.22 42.05 11.17
CA GLY A 254 6.06 43.21 11.44
C GLY A 254 7.19 42.94 12.44
N LEU A 255 7.51 41.66 12.66
CA LEU A 255 8.58 41.24 13.56
C LEU A 255 9.95 41.65 13.01
N GLU A 256 10.07 41.92 11.69
CA GLU A 256 11.26 42.51 11.07
C GLU A 256 11.69 43.83 11.72
N ARG A 257 10.73 44.70 12.06
CA ARG A 257 11.07 45.98 12.73
C ARG A 257 11.70 45.78 14.14
N GLY A 258 11.36 44.68 14.78
CA GLY A 258 12.01 44.26 16.01
C GLY A 258 13.43 43.77 15.78
N LEU A 259 13.65 43.03 14.69
CA LEU A 259 14.96 42.49 14.27
C LEU A 259 15.84 43.62 13.72
N ASP A 260 15.32 44.52 12.88
CA ASP A 260 16.04 45.68 12.34
C ASP A 260 16.57 46.61 13.43
N SER A 261 15.85 46.73 14.56
CA SER A 261 16.32 47.50 15.71
C SER A 261 17.54 46.90 16.41
N LEU A 262 17.91 45.66 16.04
CA LEU A 262 19.05 44.93 16.57
C LEU A 262 20.31 45.01 15.68
N GLY A 263 20.22 45.69 14.52
CA GLY A 263 21.38 46.32 13.91
C GLY A 263 22.06 45.70 12.69
N GLU A 264 21.49 44.69 12.00
CA GLU A 264 22.06 44.22 10.73
C GLU A 264 21.00 43.52 9.83
N SER A 265 20.63 44.15 8.72
CA SER A 265 19.64 43.63 7.75
C SER A 265 20.07 42.41 6.94
N THR A 266 21.32 42.05 6.93
CA THR A 266 21.84 40.80 6.31
C THR A 266 21.74 39.60 7.23
N THR A 267 21.52 39.82 8.53
CA THR A 267 21.46 38.80 9.57
C THR A 267 20.07 38.12 9.59
N ASP A 268 19.03 38.82 9.13
CA ASP A 268 17.64 38.39 9.27
C ASP A 268 17.34 37.14 8.44
N VAL A 269 17.78 37.09 7.17
CA VAL A 269 17.56 35.93 6.29
C VAL A 269 18.29 34.68 6.82
N GLN A 270 19.52 34.85 7.32
CA GLN A 270 20.29 33.72 7.85
C GLN A 270 19.71 33.20 9.17
N ILE A 271 19.13 34.09 9.98
CA ILE A 271 18.45 33.71 11.23
C ILE A 271 17.19 32.92 10.88
N ILE A 272 16.34 33.43 10.00
CA ILE A 272 15.10 32.77 9.59
C ILE A 272 15.40 31.38 9.00
N GLN A 273 16.40 31.27 8.13
CA GLN A 273 16.81 29.99 7.59
C GLN A 273 17.26 29.02 8.70
N SER A 274 18.11 29.48 9.63
CA SER A 274 18.57 28.65 10.73
C SER A 274 17.46 28.23 11.69
N VAL A 275 16.47 29.10 11.93
CA VAL A 275 15.27 28.79 12.71
C VAL A 275 14.43 27.75 11.99
N SER A 276 14.20 27.89 10.69
CA SER A 276 13.41 26.97 9.89
C SER A 276 14.06 25.59 9.80
N GLU A 277 15.38 25.52 9.60
CA GLU A 277 16.12 24.25 9.63
C GLU A 277 15.99 23.52 10.96
N GLU A 278 16.12 24.23 12.08
CA GLU A 278 16.02 23.62 13.41
C GLU A 278 14.57 23.26 13.74
N LEU A 279 13.61 24.11 13.35
CA LEU A 279 12.19 23.81 13.49
C LEU A 279 11.80 22.55 12.71
N SER A 280 12.29 22.35 11.48
CA SER A 280 12.07 21.14 10.71
C SER A 280 12.59 19.89 11.43
N LYS A 281 13.77 19.97 12.03
CA LYS A 281 14.34 18.85 12.82
C LYS A 281 13.52 18.56 14.07
N GLU A 282 13.10 19.59 14.79
CA GLU A 282 12.33 19.43 16.02
C GLU A 282 10.90 18.96 15.72
N LEU A 283 10.26 19.45 14.67
CA LEU A 283 8.97 18.91 14.21
C LEU A 283 9.04 17.42 13.93
N THR A 284 10.13 16.96 13.31
CA THR A 284 10.36 15.52 13.04
C THR A 284 10.36 14.70 14.33
N LYS A 285 10.93 15.23 15.42
CA LYS A 285 10.99 14.52 16.72
C LYS A 285 9.65 14.51 17.48
N HIS A 286 8.86 15.55 17.30
CA HIS A 286 7.63 15.76 18.07
C HIS A 286 6.35 15.48 17.30
N VAL A 287 6.43 15.00 16.06
CA VAL A 287 5.28 14.70 15.21
C VAL A 287 4.40 13.56 15.75
N GLU A 288 4.94 12.73 16.64
CA GLU A 288 4.22 11.61 17.26
C GLU A 288 2.89 12.03 17.92
N VAL A 289 2.82 13.26 18.44
CA VAL A 289 1.59 13.79 19.06
C VAL A 289 0.44 13.93 18.05
N LEU A 290 0.74 13.96 16.75
CA LEU A 290 -0.24 14.08 15.68
C LEU A 290 -0.75 12.72 15.18
N HIS A 291 -0.08 11.60 15.47
CA HIS A 291 -0.37 10.31 14.84
C HIS A 291 -1.81 9.86 15.10
N GLU A 292 -2.22 9.79 16.36
CA GLU A 292 -3.57 9.35 16.71
C GLU A 292 -4.65 10.26 16.10
N TYR A 293 -4.45 11.57 16.18
CA TYR A 293 -5.38 12.55 15.61
C TYR A 293 -5.47 12.41 14.09
N THR A 294 -4.32 12.27 13.43
CA THR A 294 -4.23 12.14 11.97
C THR A 294 -4.91 10.86 11.48
N ASP A 295 -4.62 9.71 12.10
CA ASP A 295 -5.24 8.42 11.74
C ASP A 295 -6.76 8.48 11.86
N LYS A 296 -7.24 9.05 12.98
CA LYS A 296 -8.68 9.17 13.23
C LYS A 296 -9.38 10.15 12.29
N THR A 297 -8.71 11.25 11.95
CA THR A 297 -9.34 12.32 11.14
C THR A 297 -9.25 12.04 9.65
N LEU A 298 -8.13 11.53 9.17
CA LEU A 298 -8.00 11.12 7.78
C LEU A 298 -8.91 9.94 7.45
N ALA A 299 -9.07 9.02 8.41
CA ALA A 299 -9.93 7.84 8.27
C ALA A 299 -9.71 7.12 6.92
N LEU A 300 -8.43 6.88 6.57
CA LEU A 300 -8.05 6.36 5.25
C LEU A 300 -8.65 5.00 4.96
N LYS A 301 -8.79 4.17 5.99
CA LYS A 301 -9.44 2.86 5.91
C LYS A 301 -10.87 2.98 5.37
N GLU A 302 -11.68 3.81 6.03
CA GLU A 302 -13.07 4.03 5.69
C GLU A 302 -13.21 4.69 4.30
N LEU A 303 -12.35 5.67 4.03
CA LEU A 303 -12.33 6.36 2.74
C LEU A 303 -12.03 5.41 1.57
N MET A 304 -10.99 4.58 1.70
CA MET A 304 -10.63 3.62 0.66
C MET A 304 -11.72 2.58 0.46
N ARG A 305 -12.26 2.05 1.56
CA ARG A 305 -13.36 1.09 1.52
C ARG A 305 -14.57 1.65 0.78
N GLU A 306 -15.05 2.82 1.17
CA GLU A 306 -16.20 3.47 0.54
C GLU A 306 -15.96 3.71 -0.96
N ARG A 307 -14.78 4.21 -1.33
CA ARG A 307 -14.42 4.44 -2.72
C ARG A 307 -14.39 3.15 -3.55
N MET A 308 -13.85 2.06 -2.99
CA MET A 308 -13.79 0.76 -3.67
C MET A 308 -15.19 0.13 -3.80
N GLU A 309 -16.05 0.26 -2.80
CA GLU A 309 -17.43 -0.24 -2.85
C GLU A 309 -18.29 0.49 -3.90
N LEU A 310 -18.01 1.77 -4.12
CA LEU A 310 -18.70 2.60 -5.13
C LEU A 310 -18.17 2.39 -6.56
N MET A 311 -17.06 1.70 -6.74
CA MET A 311 -16.52 1.42 -8.08
C MET A 311 -17.44 0.52 -8.89
N THR A 312 -17.45 0.76 -10.20
CA THR A 312 -18.03 -0.22 -11.13
C THR A 312 -17.22 -1.52 -11.10
N PRO A 313 -17.83 -2.67 -11.43
CA PRO A 313 -17.10 -3.95 -11.47
C PRO A 313 -15.82 -3.90 -12.32
N LYS A 314 -15.86 -3.16 -13.42
CA LYS A 314 -14.72 -2.97 -14.32
C LYS A 314 -13.58 -2.12 -13.71
N GLU A 315 -13.93 -1.10 -12.94
CA GLU A 315 -12.94 -0.29 -12.21
C GLU A 315 -12.33 -1.07 -11.07
N PHE A 316 -13.16 -1.78 -10.31
CA PHE A 316 -12.72 -2.63 -9.21
C PHE A 316 -11.77 -3.75 -9.68
N GLU A 317 -12.12 -4.44 -10.75
CA GLU A 317 -11.26 -5.44 -11.37
C GLU A 317 -9.91 -4.83 -11.78
N ARG A 318 -9.92 -3.68 -12.46
CA ARG A 318 -8.70 -3.01 -12.91
C ARG A 318 -7.76 -2.59 -11.76
N VAL A 319 -8.30 -2.26 -10.59
CA VAL A 319 -7.50 -1.90 -9.40
C VAL A 319 -6.78 -3.11 -8.83
N LEU A 320 -7.47 -4.26 -8.77
CA LEU A 320 -6.97 -5.43 -8.06
C LEU A 320 -6.40 -6.53 -8.97
N HIS A 321 -6.81 -6.59 -10.24
CA HIS A 321 -6.33 -7.58 -11.21
C HIS A 321 -4.79 -7.65 -11.29
N PRO A 322 -4.04 -6.53 -11.32
CA PRO A 322 -2.58 -6.57 -11.38
C PRO A 322 -1.91 -7.32 -10.21
N ILE A 323 -2.60 -7.46 -9.07
CA ILE A 323 -2.11 -8.23 -7.92
C ILE A 323 -2.10 -9.74 -8.25
N PHE A 324 -3.06 -10.19 -9.07
CA PHE A 324 -3.24 -11.61 -9.42
C PHE A 324 -2.61 -11.97 -10.76
N GLU A 325 -2.57 -11.05 -11.72
CA GLU A 325 -2.15 -11.27 -13.12
C GLU A 325 -0.74 -11.89 -13.24
N GLU A 326 0.22 -11.46 -12.41
CA GLU A 326 1.58 -11.98 -12.47
C GLU A 326 1.68 -13.45 -12.04
N ASP A 327 0.76 -13.93 -11.22
CA ASP A 327 0.75 -15.31 -10.72
C ASP A 327 -0.18 -16.23 -11.56
N GLU A 328 -1.08 -15.66 -12.37
CA GLU A 328 -1.98 -16.44 -13.24
C GLU A 328 -1.24 -17.43 -14.13
N MET A 329 -0.26 -16.95 -14.89
CA MET A 329 0.53 -17.81 -15.78
C MET A 329 1.31 -18.87 -14.99
N THR A 330 1.81 -18.54 -13.83
CA THR A 330 2.52 -19.46 -12.94
C THR A 330 1.58 -20.55 -12.45
N LEU A 331 0.37 -20.20 -12.06
CA LEU A 331 -0.67 -21.13 -11.61
C LEU A 331 -1.12 -22.07 -12.76
N ILE A 332 -1.35 -21.53 -13.96
CA ILE A 332 -1.73 -22.32 -15.14
C ILE A 332 -0.62 -23.32 -15.50
N ILE A 333 0.63 -22.87 -15.57
CA ILE A 333 1.77 -23.72 -15.92
C ILE A 333 2.00 -24.78 -14.81
N SER A 334 1.86 -24.42 -13.55
CA SER A 334 1.99 -25.39 -12.45
C SER A 334 0.96 -26.52 -12.55
N GLY A 335 -0.28 -26.19 -12.93
CA GLY A 335 -1.34 -27.16 -13.20
C GLY A 335 -0.95 -28.11 -14.35
N ALA A 336 -0.43 -27.57 -15.45
CA ALA A 336 0.06 -28.37 -16.58
C ALA A 336 1.19 -29.34 -16.17
N VAL A 337 2.16 -28.84 -15.40
CA VAL A 337 3.30 -29.66 -14.91
C VAL A 337 2.82 -30.76 -13.97
N LEU A 338 1.94 -30.45 -13.02
CA LEU A 338 1.37 -31.44 -12.11
C LEU A 338 0.55 -32.49 -12.86
N GLY A 339 -0.25 -32.05 -13.84
CA GLY A 339 -1.00 -32.95 -14.72
C GLY A 339 -0.09 -33.86 -15.56
N ALA A 340 1.03 -33.31 -16.08
CA ALA A 340 2.04 -34.11 -16.78
C ALA A 340 2.68 -35.18 -15.90
N ILE A 341 3.05 -34.82 -14.65
CA ILE A 341 3.63 -35.77 -13.69
C ILE A 341 2.62 -36.86 -13.35
N ALA A 342 1.38 -36.49 -13.05
CA ALA A 342 0.33 -37.48 -12.74
C ALA A 342 0.06 -38.41 -13.91
N GLY A 343 -0.07 -37.87 -15.14
CA GLY A 343 -0.25 -38.65 -16.37
C GLY A 343 0.93 -39.57 -16.66
N PHE A 344 2.16 -39.12 -16.42
CA PHE A 344 3.37 -39.93 -16.58
C PHE A 344 3.45 -41.08 -15.58
N LEU A 345 3.12 -40.83 -14.32
CA LEU A 345 3.06 -41.90 -13.31
C LEU A 345 1.98 -42.93 -13.66
N GLN A 346 0.82 -42.48 -14.12
CA GLN A 346 -0.24 -43.37 -14.59
C GLN A 346 0.20 -44.18 -15.82
N GLN A 347 0.92 -43.58 -16.76
CA GLN A 347 1.48 -44.26 -17.91
C GLN A 347 2.45 -45.40 -17.50
N ILE A 348 3.38 -45.11 -16.57
CA ILE A 348 4.31 -46.13 -16.04
C ILE A 348 3.54 -47.29 -15.40
N TYR A 349 2.52 -46.99 -14.59
CA TYR A 349 1.71 -48.00 -13.93
C TYR A 349 0.97 -48.89 -14.96
N THR A 350 0.38 -48.30 -15.98
CA THR A 350 -0.31 -49.04 -17.05
C THR A 350 0.63 -49.98 -17.82
N VAL A 351 1.78 -49.48 -18.27
CA VAL A 351 2.79 -50.28 -18.96
C VAL A 351 3.34 -51.43 -18.10
N ALA A 352 3.55 -51.19 -16.80
CA ALA A 352 4.00 -52.21 -15.86
C ALA A 352 2.96 -53.32 -15.64
N THR A 353 1.68 -52.94 -15.53
CA THR A 353 0.57 -53.92 -15.38
C THR A 353 0.35 -54.75 -16.65
N GLU A 354 0.41 -54.17 -17.81
CA GLU A 354 0.33 -54.88 -19.10
C GLU A 354 1.47 -55.89 -19.27
N SER A 355 2.68 -55.51 -18.90
CA SER A 355 3.85 -56.38 -18.96
C SER A 355 3.69 -57.59 -18.04
N THR A 356 3.13 -57.39 -16.85
CA THR A 356 2.91 -58.45 -15.86
C THR A 356 1.78 -59.41 -16.30
N THR A 357 0.71 -58.88 -16.87
CA THR A 357 -0.41 -59.66 -17.41
C THR A 357 0.01 -60.53 -18.60
N THR A 358 0.80 -59.99 -19.50
CA THR A 358 1.34 -60.73 -20.68
C THR A 358 2.27 -61.85 -20.24
N ALA A 359 3.11 -61.60 -19.22
CA ALA A 359 4.01 -62.61 -18.67
C ALA A 359 3.25 -63.74 -17.97
N THR A 360 2.15 -63.42 -17.27
CA THR A 360 1.32 -64.41 -16.61
C THR A 360 0.53 -65.26 -17.62
N THR A 361 -0.01 -64.64 -18.66
CA THR A 361 -0.76 -65.37 -19.72
C THR A 361 0.14 -66.30 -20.54
N SER A 362 1.36 -65.89 -20.86
CA SER A 362 2.34 -66.71 -21.55
C SER A 362 2.83 -67.90 -20.71
N SER A 363 2.92 -67.71 -19.39
CA SER A 363 3.29 -68.78 -18.45
C SER A 363 2.17 -69.82 -18.27
N THR A 364 0.89 -69.39 -18.36
CA THR A 364 -0.27 -70.30 -18.26
C THR A 364 -0.45 -71.08 -19.56
N ALA A 365 -0.33 -70.43 -20.71
CA ALA A 365 -0.39 -71.09 -22.02
C ALA A 365 0.72 -72.13 -22.22
N ALA A 366 1.93 -71.86 -21.70
CA ALA A 366 3.07 -72.82 -21.75
C ALA A 366 2.93 -73.98 -20.74
N LYS A 367 2.01 -73.94 -19.76
CA LYS A 367 1.64 -75.05 -18.89
C LYS A 367 0.56 -75.96 -19.49
N ASP A 368 -0.43 -75.36 -20.16
CA ASP A 368 -1.52 -76.10 -20.82
C ASP A 368 -1.04 -76.88 -22.06
N GLU A 369 0.11 -76.55 -22.65
CA GLU A 369 0.72 -77.25 -23.79
C GLU A 369 1.60 -78.42 -23.34
N LYS A 370 1.79 -78.65 -22.04
CA LYS A 370 2.59 -79.75 -21.45
C LYS A 370 1.79 -80.79 -20.70
N GLU A 371 0.47 -80.66 -20.55
CA GLU A 371 -0.45 -81.70 -20.12
C GLU A 371 -1.14 -82.39 -21.32
#